data_04bdcdbed0f5433269e39977a3c80ca6
#
_entry.id   04bdcdbed0f5433269e39977a3c80ca6
#
_cell.length_a   1.000
_cell.length_b   1.000
_cell.length_c   1.000
_cell.angle_alpha   90.00
_cell.angle_beta   90.00
_cell.angle_gamma   90.00
#
_symmetry.space_group_name_H-M   'P 1'
#
loop_
_entity.id
_entity.type
_entity.pdbx_description
1 polymer ?
#
loop_
_entity_poly.entity_id
_entity_poly.type
_entity_poly.pdbx_seq_one_letter_code
_entity_poly.pdbx_strand_id
1 'polypeptide(L)'
;KSKKPRIMILMSDTGGGHRASAQALKAGFEHLYGQKYHIDIVDLWTHHTPWPYNEFPKSYSFMVKYPFIWRTNFTLTQPRFVHVPLSTAMQVVCGPSISAAFDKYRPNLIISVHPLMQHVPVRVLRRRIERGEQDPNTQFATVVTDLTTCHNTWFYSDVDRCFVATEESKQQALRLGMPEEKLRVYGLPIRPAFSHGLPPKATLKKRLGLDPKKPAIILMAGGEGMGPLEKTVNAVAKQIGAQAQLIVVCGRNAALVQRLRARKYPDGMRVNVQGFVTDMPSFLGASDVIITKAGPGTISEALICGVPMILNAFVPCQEEGNIPYVTENDVGVFETKPKKVAAIIKSWLEDNGRELKALSERAKALAKPDSLFDIVKELDGMVRAPSRSFA
;
A
#
# COMPACT_ATOMS: atom_id res chain seq x y z
N LYS A 1 -5.34 -12.46 -35.76
CA LYS A 1 -5.75 -11.86 -34.47
C LYS A 1 -4.62 -10.93 -34.04
N SER A 2 -4.90 -9.61 -33.90
CA SER A 2 -3.93 -8.65 -33.34
C SER A 2 -3.45 -9.14 -31.96
N LYS A 3 -2.15 -9.16 -31.75
CA LYS A 3 -1.59 -9.51 -30.42
C LYS A 3 -2.08 -8.47 -29.41
N LYS A 4 -2.58 -8.94 -28.25
CA LYS A 4 -2.98 -8.04 -27.16
C LYS A 4 -1.78 -7.20 -26.70
N PRO A 5 -1.95 -5.89 -26.45
CA PRO A 5 -0.88 -5.09 -25.85
C PRO A 5 -0.48 -5.65 -24.48
N ARG A 6 0.80 -5.54 -24.15
CA ARG A 6 1.39 -6.14 -22.95
C ARG A 6 1.77 -5.07 -21.94
N ILE A 7 1.35 -5.25 -20.71
CA ILE A 7 1.67 -4.39 -19.58
C ILE A 7 2.54 -5.19 -18.60
N MET A 8 3.69 -4.64 -18.22
CA MET A 8 4.60 -5.23 -17.25
C MET A 8 4.59 -4.39 -15.97
N ILE A 9 4.09 -4.95 -14.87
CA ILE A 9 4.06 -4.27 -13.56
C ILE A 9 5.24 -4.77 -12.73
N LEU A 10 6.19 -3.87 -12.47
CA LEU A 10 7.40 -4.14 -11.69
C LEU A 10 7.12 -3.95 -10.20
N MET A 11 7.37 -4.96 -9.41
CA MET A 11 7.29 -4.93 -7.96
C MET A 11 8.41 -5.74 -7.32
N SER A 12 8.53 -5.70 -6.00
CA SER A 12 9.34 -6.63 -5.20
C SER A 12 8.58 -7.03 -3.94
N ASP A 13 8.81 -8.25 -3.48
CA ASP A 13 8.21 -8.79 -2.26
C ASP A 13 8.88 -8.26 -0.97
N THR A 14 9.11 -6.96 -0.92
CA THR A 14 9.57 -6.24 0.27
C THR A 14 8.36 -5.81 1.12
N GLY A 15 7.73 -6.77 1.80
CA GLY A 15 6.43 -6.57 2.46
C GLY A 15 5.23 -6.70 1.49
N GLY A 16 4.02 -6.81 2.03
CA GLY A 16 2.81 -7.08 1.22
C GLY A 16 2.24 -5.90 0.42
N GLY A 17 2.70 -4.65 0.68
CA GLY A 17 2.11 -3.44 0.11
C GLY A 17 2.28 -3.32 -1.40
N HIS A 18 3.51 -3.47 -1.90
CA HIS A 18 3.81 -3.35 -3.34
C HIS A 18 3.09 -4.40 -4.19
N ARG A 19 3.04 -5.65 -3.71
CA ARG A 19 2.28 -6.72 -4.36
C ARG A 19 0.78 -6.43 -4.37
N ALA A 20 0.23 -5.93 -3.27
CA ALA A 20 -1.19 -5.55 -3.21
C ALA A 20 -1.52 -4.43 -4.21
N SER A 21 -0.66 -3.42 -4.35
CA SER A 21 -0.82 -2.35 -5.33
C SER A 21 -0.71 -2.85 -6.77
N ALA A 22 0.25 -3.75 -7.06
CA ALA A 22 0.37 -4.38 -8.38
C ALA A 22 -0.87 -5.20 -8.75
N GLN A 23 -1.39 -5.96 -7.79
CA GLN A 23 -2.64 -6.73 -7.97
C GLN A 23 -3.86 -5.83 -8.12
N ALA A 24 -3.93 -4.71 -7.38
CA ALA A 24 -5.01 -3.74 -7.52
C ALA A 24 -5.01 -3.10 -8.92
N LEU A 25 -3.85 -2.68 -9.43
CA LEU A 25 -3.74 -2.15 -10.79
C LEU A 25 -4.19 -3.17 -11.84
N LYS A 26 -3.70 -4.43 -11.75
CA LYS A 26 -4.14 -5.50 -12.64
C LYS A 26 -5.66 -5.70 -12.59
N ALA A 27 -6.23 -5.80 -11.39
CA ALA A 27 -7.67 -5.95 -11.21
C ALA A 27 -8.45 -4.72 -11.74
N GLY A 28 -7.91 -3.50 -11.59
CA GLY A 28 -8.49 -2.28 -12.15
C GLY A 28 -8.53 -2.29 -13.68
N PHE A 29 -7.45 -2.73 -14.33
CA PHE A 29 -7.43 -2.94 -15.80
C PHE A 29 -8.43 -4.00 -16.25
N GLU A 30 -8.48 -5.15 -15.57
CA GLU A 30 -9.41 -6.23 -15.86
C GLU A 30 -10.86 -5.78 -15.69
N HIS A 31 -11.13 -4.96 -14.68
CA HIS A 31 -12.46 -4.40 -14.40
C HIS A 31 -12.92 -3.43 -15.49
N LEU A 32 -12.07 -2.46 -15.86
CA LEU A 32 -12.45 -1.41 -16.83
C LEU A 32 -12.38 -1.89 -18.30
N TYR A 33 -11.45 -2.77 -18.62
CA TYR A 33 -11.12 -3.12 -20.00
C TYR A 33 -11.18 -4.61 -20.30
N GLY A 34 -11.60 -5.44 -19.35
CA GLY A 34 -11.72 -6.89 -19.51
C GLY A 34 -10.40 -7.53 -19.97
N GLN A 35 -10.45 -8.25 -21.05
CA GLN A 35 -9.31 -9.00 -21.62
C GLN A 35 -8.52 -8.20 -22.69
N LYS A 36 -8.61 -6.87 -22.70
CA LYS A 36 -7.89 -6.01 -23.65
C LYS A 36 -6.37 -6.19 -23.59
N TYR A 37 -5.82 -6.35 -22.37
CA TYR A 37 -4.40 -6.41 -22.11
C TYR A 37 -3.92 -7.78 -21.65
N HIS A 38 -2.64 -8.10 -21.92
CA HIS A 38 -1.91 -9.13 -21.22
C HIS A 38 -1.06 -8.46 -20.13
N ILE A 39 -1.28 -8.81 -18.85
CA ILE A 39 -0.66 -8.11 -17.71
C ILE A 39 0.19 -9.08 -16.89
N ASP A 40 1.50 -8.86 -16.89
CA ASP A 40 2.48 -9.60 -16.13
C ASP A 40 2.89 -8.80 -14.87
N ILE A 41 2.73 -9.37 -13.68
CA ILE A 41 3.28 -8.82 -12.43
C ILE A 41 4.63 -9.51 -12.21
N VAL A 42 5.70 -8.72 -12.15
CA VAL A 42 7.07 -9.23 -12.17
C VAL A 42 7.84 -8.76 -10.94
N ASP A 43 8.28 -9.71 -10.10
CA ASP A 43 9.31 -9.43 -9.09
C ASP A 43 10.66 -9.36 -9.80
N LEU A 44 11.04 -8.12 -10.15
CA LEU A 44 12.20 -7.86 -10.99
C LEU A 44 13.50 -8.25 -10.28
N TRP A 45 13.64 -7.89 -8.98
CA TRP A 45 14.85 -8.18 -8.25
C TRP A 45 15.04 -9.67 -8.05
N THR A 46 14.05 -10.38 -7.54
CA THR A 46 14.16 -11.81 -7.22
C THR A 46 14.41 -12.66 -8.46
N HIS A 47 13.73 -12.36 -9.59
CA HIS A 47 13.72 -13.27 -10.73
C HIS A 47 14.57 -12.83 -11.92
N HIS A 48 15.00 -11.56 -11.96
CA HIS A 48 15.65 -10.98 -13.13
C HIS A 48 16.90 -10.15 -12.77
N THR A 49 17.55 -10.44 -11.64
CA THR A 49 18.85 -9.85 -11.32
C THR A 49 19.81 -10.91 -10.79
N PRO A 50 21.14 -10.75 -11.01
CA PRO A 50 22.13 -11.68 -10.48
C PRO A 50 22.34 -11.51 -8.98
N TRP A 51 22.94 -12.50 -8.34
CA TRP A 51 23.44 -12.37 -6.98
C TRP A 51 24.47 -11.22 -6.88
N PRO A 52 24.47 -10.37 -5.82
CA PRO A 52 23.65 -10.44 -4.61
C PRO A 52 22.31 -9.69 -4.71
N TYR A 53 21.99 -9.04 -5.82
CA TYR A 53 20.81 -8.15 -5.97
C TYR A 53 19.46 -8.90 -5.87
N ASN A 54 19.44 -10.17 -6.27
CA ASN A 54 18.24 -11.02 -6.12
C ASN A 54 17.86 -11.32 -4.64
N GLU A 55 18.76 -11.04 -3.69
CA GLU A 55 18.51 -11.21 -2.25
C GLU A 55 17.97 -9.92 -1.56
N PHE A 56 17.80 -8.81 -2.29
CA PHE A 56 17.30 -7.56 -1.73
C PHE A 56 15.97 -7.69 -0.96
N PRO A 57 14.98 -8.47 -1.41
CA PRO A 57 13.76 -8.65 -0.62
C PRO A 57 14.00 -9.28 0.74
N LYS A 58 14.92 -10.23 0.85
CA LYS A 58 15.30 -10.88 2.12
C LYS A 58 16.07 -9.92 3.02
N SER A 59 17.01 -9.14 2.45
CA SER A 59 17.76 -8.14 3.20
C SER A 59 16.89 -7.05 3.78
N TYR A 60 15.86 -6.60 3.04
CA TYR A 60 14.86 -5.66 3.54
C TYR A 60 14.12 -6.20 4.77
N SER A 61 13.62 -7.44 4.70
CA SER A 61 12.92 -8.09 5.83
C SER A 61 13.80 -8.20 7.08
N PHE A 62 15.10 -8.39 6.89
CA PHE A 62 16.07 -8.37 7.98
C PHE A 62 16.27 -6.96 8.54
N MET A 63 16.51 -5.97 7.69
CA MET A 63 16.77 -4.58 8.12
C MET A 63 15.60 -3.97 8.89
N VAL A 64 14.36 -4.20 8.47
CA VAL A 64 13.17 -3.66 9.16
C VAL A 64 13.00 -4.22 10.58
N LYS A 65 13.52 -5.41 10.87
CA LYS A 65 13.55 -5.96 12.24
C LYS A 65 14.48 -5.19 13.18
N TYR A 66 15.45 -4.46 12.62
CA TYR A 66 16.42 -3.66 13.35
C TYR A 66 16.27 -2.18 12.98
N PRO A 67 15.42 -1.41 13.68
CA PRO A 67 15.04 -0.03 13.32
C PRO A 67 16.23 0.91 13.07
N PHE A 68 17.33 0.73 13.83
CA PHE A 68 18.55 1.52 13.66
C PHE A 68 19.21 1.25 12.29
N ILE A 69 19.34 -0.02 11.90
CA ILE A 69 19.94 -0.40 10.60
C ILE A 69 19.08 0.12 9.45
N TRP A 70 17.77 -0.04 9.55
CA TRP A 70 16.84 0.46 8.56
C TRP A 70 16.89 1.99 8.43
N ARG A 71 16.83 2.72 9.56
CA ARG A 71 16.91 4.19 9.57
C ARG A 71 18.21 4.67 8.94
N THR A 72 19.34 4.08 9.29
CA THR A 72 20.65 4.44 8.73
C THR A 72 20.69 4.21 7.22
N ASN A 73 20.28 3.04 6.75
CA ASN A 73 20.24 2.72 5.32
C ASN A 73 19.29 3.67 4.56
N PHE A 74 18.08 3.89 5.07
CA PHE A 74 17.10 4.78 4.47
C PHE A 74 17.65 6.20 4.34
N THR A 75 18.22 6.76 5.42
CA THR A 75 18.75 8.12 5.42
C THR A 75 19.97 8.28 4.53
N LEU A 76 20.91 7.33 4.54
CA LEU A 76 22.12 7.39 3.74
C LEU A 76 21.84 7.28 2.24
N THR A 77 20.79 6.60 1.83
CA THR A 77 20.44 6.42 0.40
C THR A 77 19.50 7.51 -0.13
N GLN A 78 19.00 8.43 0.70
CA GLN A 78 18.17 9.57 0.27
C GLN A 78 18.88 10.56 -0.66
N PRO A 79 20.15 11.02 -0.37
CA PRO A 79 20.79 12.04 -1.19
C PRO A 79 21.09 11.56 -2.62
N ARG A 80 20.85 12.43 -3.62
CA ARG A 80 21.09 12.12 -5.05
C ARG A 80 22.53 11.71 -5.33
N PHE A 81 23.50 12.35 -4.65
CA PHE A 81 24.92 12.04 -4.82
C PHE A 81 25.31 10.64 -4.28
N VAL A 82 24.42 9.96 -3.53
CA VAL A 82 24.58 8.58 -3.07
C VAL A 82 23.83 7.62 -3.98
N HIS A 83 22.49 7.81 -4.11
CA HIS A 83 21.69 6.81 -4.82
C HIS A 83 21.86 6.83 -6.35
N VAL A 84 22.27 7.95 -6.95
CA VAL A 84 22.49 8.02 -8.40
C VAL A 84 23.73 7.23 -8.81
N PRO A 85 24.93 7.40 -8.21
CA PRO A 85 26.08 6.55 -8.47
C PRO A 85 25.80 5.06 -8.19
N LEU A 86 25.13 4.77 -7.05
CA LEU A 86 24.75 3.40 -6.70
C LEU A 86 23.86 2.76 -7.78
N SER A 87 22.83 3.46 -8.23
CA SER A 87 21.95 2.98 -9.31
C SER A 87 22.68 2.84 -10.64
N THR A 88 23.75 3.63 -10.88
CA THR A 88 24.59 3.52 -12.07
C THR A 88 25.45 2.24 -12.02
N ALA A 89 26.05 1.96 -10.87
CA ALA A 89 26.77 0.71 -10.66
C ALA A 89 25.83 -0.52 -10.80
N MET A 90 24.66 -0.45 -10.18
CA MET A 90 23.62 -1.48 -10.33
C MET A 90 23.22 -1.70 -11.79
N GLN A 91 23.15 -0.65 -12.60
CA GLN A 91 22.80 -0.77 -14.01
C GLN A 91 23.87 -1.55 -14.80
N VAL A 92 25.15 -1.40 -14.48
CA VAL A 92 26.22 -2.16 -15.15
C VAL A 92 26.03 -3.66 -14.90
N VAL A 93 25.72 -4.04 -13.66
CA VAL A 93 25.57 -5.44 -13.27
C VAL A 93 24.23 -6.04 -13.65
N CYS A 94 23.14 -5.33 -13.35
CA CYS A 94 21.76 -5.84 -13.53
C CYS A 94 21.16 -5.52 -14.91
N GLY A 95 21.74 -4.57 -15.65
CA GLY A 95 21.21 -4.10 -16.93
C GLY A 95 21.00 -5.22 -17.96
N PRO A 96 21.96 -6.12 -18.20
CA PRO A 96 21.79 -7.23 -19.13
C PRO A 96 20.61 -8.15 -18.76
N SER A 97 20.46 -8.48 -17.50
CA SER A 97 19.39 -9.35 -17.00
C SER A 97 18.00 -8.67 -17.11
N ILE A 98 17.93 -7.37 -16.83
CA ILE A 98 16.71 -6.56 -17.00
C ILE A 98 16.36 -6.43 -18.49
N SER A 99 17.36 -6.26 -19.37
CA SER A 99 17.17 -6.27 -20.82
C SER A 99 16.57 -7.59 -21.29
N ALA A 100 17.10 -8.72 -20.82
CA ALA A 100 16.55 -10.04 -21.13
C ALA A 100 15.10 -10.23 -20.61
N ALA A 101 14.76 -9.60 -19.45
CA ALA A 101 13.37 -9.58 -18.99
C ALA A 101 12.47 -8.81 -19.98
N PHE A 102 12.92 -7.68 -20.52
CA PHE A 102 12.14 -6.94 -21.53
C PHE A 102 11.96 -7.74 -22.84
N ASP A 103 12.94 -8.54 -23.25
CA ASP A 103 12.79 -9.48 -24.38
C ASP A 103 11.75 -10.55 -24.09
N LYS A 104 11.75 -11.08 -22.87
CA LYS A 104 10.80 -12.12 -22.45
C LYS A 104 9.37 -11.59 -22.40
N TYR A 105 9.15 -10.45 -21.76
CA TYR A 105 7.80 -9.90 -21.52
C TYR A 105 7.31 -9.01 -22.68
N ARG A 106 8.18 -8.40 -23.45
CA ARG A 106 7.87 -7.51 -24.60
C ARG A 106 6.80 -6.45 -24.26
N PRO A 107 7.03 -5.61 -23.23
CA PRO A 107 6.01 -4.68 -22.77
C PRO A 107 5.77 -3.53 -23.76
N ASN A 108 4.51 -3.09 -23.87
CA ASN A 108 4.11 -1.82 -24.49
C ASN A 108 4.04 -0.70 -23.42
N LEU A 109 3.78 -1.08 -22.18
CA LEU A 109 3.81 -0.19 -21.01
C LEU A 109 4.48 -0.91 -19.84
N ILE A 110 5.40 -0.23 -19.18
CA ILE A 110 6.03 -0.68 -17.94
C ILE A 110 5.51 0.20 -16.80
N ILE A 111 5.04 -0.41 -15.72
CA ILE A 111 4.53 0.27 -14.53
C ILE A 111 5.39 -0.16 -13.34
N SER A 112 6.03 0.77 -12.65
CA SER A 112 6.75 0.49 -11.41
C SER A 112 5.91 0.85 -10.19
N VAL A 113 5.77 -0.08 -9.26
CA VAL A 113 5.15 0.14 -7.95
C VAL A 113 6.14 -0.06 -6.79
N HIS A 114 7.45 0.11 -7.06
CA HIS A 114 8.50 -0.10 -6.06
C HIS A 114 9.62 0.95 -6.18
N PRO A 115 10.13 1.54 -5.07
CA PRO A 115 11.06 2.68 -5.11
C PRO A 115 12.40 2.40 -5.81
N LEU A 116 12.85 1.16 -5.84
CA LEU A 116 14.13 0.80 -6.48
C LEU A 116 14.00 0.38 -7.96
N MET A 117 12.83 0.56 -8.58
CA MET A 117 12.56 0.07 -9.94
C MET A 117 12.30 1.19 -10.96
N GLN A 118 12.81 2.40 -10.73
CA GLN A 118 12.76 3.52 -11.69
C GLN A 118 14.09 3.64 -12.42
N HIS A 119 15.15 4.01 -11.71
CA HIS A 119 16.42 4.42 -12.30
C HIS A 119 17.03 3.40 -13.26
N VAL A 120 17.18 2.14 -12.84
CA VAL A 120 17.83 1.13 -13.66
C VAL A 120 16.94 0.67 -14.82
N PRO A 121 15.68 0.25 -14.58
CA PRO A 121 14.80 -0.17 -15.68
C PRO A 121 14.52 0.90 -16.72
N VAL A 122 14.34 2.18 -16.32
CA VAL A 122 14.12 3.28 -17.28
C VAL A 122 15.35 3.48 -18.17
N ARG A 123 16.55 3.50 -17.58
CA ARG A 123 17.80 3.65 -18.36
C ARG A 123 18.03 2.47 -19.30
N VAL A 124 17.70 1.27 -18.90
CA VAL A 124 17.76 0.08 -19.79
C VAL A 124 16.75 0.24 -20.92
N LEU A 125 15.52 0.63 -20.63
CA LEU A 125 14.48 0.87 -21.63
C LEU A 125 14.93 1.91 -22.66
N ARG A 126 15.40 3.10 -22.22
CA ARG A 126 15.82 4.18 -23.14
C ARG A 126 16.99 3.75 -24.05
N ARG A 127 18.00 3.07 -23.48
CA ARG A 127 19.12 2.52 -24.29
C ARG A 127 18.66 1.49 -25.32
N ARG A 128 17.69 0.64 -24.99
CA ARG A 128 17.13 -0.34 -25.93
C ARG A 128 16.36 0.35 -27.06
N ILE A 129 15.59 1.40 -26.74
CA ILE A 129 14.90 2.22 -27.76
C ILE A 129 15.92 2.86 -28.72
N GLU A 130 16.98 3.49 -28.16
CA GLU A 130 18.06 4.11 -28.97
C GLU A 130 18.76 3.12 -29.89
N ARG A 131 18.87 1.85 -29.48
CA ARG A 131 19.50 0.77 -30.28
C ARG A 131 18.53 0.07 -31.24
N GLY A 132 17.24 0.45 -31.25
CA GLY A 132 16.22 -0.25 -32.03
C GLY A 132 15.88 -1.67 -31.53
N GLU A 133 16.20 -1.97 -30.26
CA GLU A 133 15.92 -3.26 -29.61
C GLU A 133 14.56 -3.26 -28.88
N GLN A 134 13.92 -2.09 -28.76
CA GLN A 134 12.63 -1.91 -28.11
C GLN A 134 11.79 -0.92 -28.89
N ASP A 135 10.47 -1.14 -28.93
CA ASP A 135 9.51 -0.24 -29.57
C ASP A 135 9.62 1.18 -28.98
N PRO A 136 9.85 2.21 -29.82
CA PRO A 136 9.94 3.61 -29.36
C PRO A 136 8.65 4.11 -28.69
N ASN A 137 7.51 3.47 -28.96
CA ASN A 137 6.24 3.79 -28.31
C ASN A 137 6.09 3.20 -26.89
N THR A 138 7.04 2.36 -26.45
CA THR A 138 7.02 1.79 -25.08
C THR A 138 7.18 2.90 -24.04
N GLN A 139 6.23 3.01 -23.13
CA GLN A 139 6.23 4.01 -22.08
C GLN A 139 6.52 3.41 -20.70
N PHE A 140 6.97 4.26 -19.76
CA PHE A 140 7.27 3.88 -18.40
C PHE A 140 6.55 4.80 -17.40
N ALA A 141 5.72 4.23 -16.52
CA ALA A 141 5.03 4.95 -15.46
C ALA A 141 5.50 4.49 -14.08
N THR A 142 5.59 5.43 -13.15
CA THR A 142 5.76 5.16 -11.72
C THR A 142 4.43 5.38 -11.00
N VAL A 143 4.00 4.42 -10.20
CA VAL A 143 2.88 4.56 -9.27
C VAL A 143 3.44 4.45 -7.86
N VAL A 144 3.61 5.58 -7.20
CA VAL A 144 4.14 5.67 -5.84
C VAL A 144 3.14 5.04 -4.87
N THR A 145 3.61 4.11 -4.06
CA THR A 145 2.78 3.39 -3.09
C THR A 145 3.02 3.82 -1.64
N ASP A 146 3.87 4.82 -1.43
CA ASP A 146 4.00 5.56 -0.18
C ASP A 146 2.98 6.71 -0.15
N LEU A 147 2.51 7.10 1.05
CA LEU A 147 1.43 8.08 1.17
C LEU A 147 1.95 9.52 1.20
N THR A 148 2.82 9.84 2.14
CA THR A 148 3.33 11.20 2.37
C THR A 148 4.83 11.30 2.33
N THR A 149 5.54 10.39 3.01
CA THR A 149 7.00 10.36 3.06
C THR A 149 7.52 9.33 2.09
N CYS A 150 8.00 9.80 0.93
CA CYS A 150 8.53 8.92 -0.10
C CYS A 150 10.06 8.86 -0.04
N HIS A 151 10.65 7.69 -0.29
CA HIS A 151 12.08 7.63 -0.52
C HIS A 151 12.42 8.35 -1.84
N ASN A 152 13.52 9.12 -1.89
CA ASN A 152 13.87 9.94 -3.06
C ASN A 152 14.07 9.11 -4.34
N THR A 153 14.36 7.82 -4.23
CA THR A 153 14.46 6.90 -5.38
C THR A 153 13.15 6.66 -6.12
N TRP A 154 12.00 7.05 -5.57
CA TRP A 154 10.73 7.03 -6.29
C TRP A 154 10.71 8.01 -7.47
N PHE A 155 11.44 9.13 -7.35
CA PHE A 155 11.35 10.24 -8.28
C PHE A 155 12.51 10.24 -9.26
N TYR A 156 12.21 9.91 -10.51
CA TYR A 156 13.16 9.90 -11.61
C TYR A 156 12.55 10.59 -12.83
N SER A 157 13.15 11.70 -13.25
CA SER A 157 12.60 12.61 -14.29
C SER A 157 12.39 11.96 -15.65
N ASP A 158 13.08 10.86 -15.94
CA ASP A 158 13.04 10.21 -17.27
C ASP A 158 11.87 9.23 -17.44
N VAL A 159 11.02 9.05 -16.39
CA VAL A 159 9.73 8.35 -16.55
C VAL A 159 8.76 9.19 -17.36
N ASP A 160 7.80 8.57 -18.03
CA ASP A 160 6.81 9.29 -18.85
C ASP A 160 5.66 9.82 -17.99
N ARG A 161 5.37 9.16 -16.85
CA ARG A 161 4.34 9.57 -15.89
C ARG A 161 4.70 9.11 -14.48
N CYS A 162 4.33 9.93 -13.46
CA CYS A 162 4.48 9.59 -12.06
C CYS A 162 3.20 9.93 -11.29
N PHE A 163 2.58 8.91 -10.72
CA PHE A 163 1.39 9.01 -9.90
C PHE A 163 1.79 9.04 -8.43
N VAL A 164 1.30 10.01 -7.69
CA VAL A 164 1.54 10.19 -6.25
C VAL A 164 0.23 10.22 -5.48
N ALA A 165 0.29 9.90 -4.20
CA ALA A 165 -0.91 9.75 -3.39
C ALA A 165 -1.48 11.08 -2.89
N THR A 166 -0.61 12.01 -2.52
CA THR A 166 -0.97 13.25 -1.82
C THR A 166 -0.25 14.46 -2.42
N GLU A 167 -0.71 15.64 -2.06
CA GLU A 167 -0.06 16.90 -2.49
C GLU A 167 1.34 17.03 -1.86
N GLU A 168 1.54 16.55 -0.63
CA GLU A 168 2.85 16.53 0.03
C GLU A 168 3.88 15.72 -0.77
N SER A 169 3.46 14.55 -1.28
CA SER A 169 4.29 13.72 -2.16
C SER A 169 4.57 14.40 -3.50
N LYS A 170 3.60 15.14 -4.08
CA LYS A 170 3.81 15.97 -5.27
C LYS A 170 4.85 17.06 -5.01
N GLN A 171 4.71 17.79 -3.90
CA GLN A 171 5.67 18.83 -3.54
C GLN A 171 7.08 18.28 -3.31
N GLN A 172 7.20 17.08 -2.73
CA GLN A 172 8.49 16.39 -2.63
C GLN A 172 9.07 16.07 -4.02
N ALA A 173 8.27 15.55 -4.93
CA ALA A 173 8.68 15.24 -6.29
C ALA A 173 9.19 16.47 -7.06
N LEU A 174 8.46 17.59 -6.95
CA LEU A 174 8.84 18.88 -7.58
C LEU A 174 10.19 19.39 -7.04
N ARG A 175 10.40 19.35 -5.71
CA ARG A 175 11.69 19.72 -5.09
C ARG A 175 12.85 18.85 -5.56
N LEU A 176 12.58 17.62 -5.97
CA LEU A 176 13.57 16.67 -6.51
C LEU A 176 13.74 16.78 -8.03
N GLY A 177 13.09 17.76 -8.67
CA GLY A 177 13.25 18.07 -10.09
C GLY A 177 12.37 17.21 -11.02
N MET A 178 11.30 16.63 -10.51
CA MET A 178 10.29 16.01 -11.39
C MET A 178 9.52 17.10 -12.14
N PRO A 179 9.34 16.98 -13.47
CA PRO A 179 8.50 17.90 -14.23
C PRO A 179 7.03 17.80 -13.79
N GLU A 180 6.39 18.95 -13.58
CA GLU A 180 5.00 18.98 -13.07
C GLU A 180 4.01 18.33 -14.02
N GLU A 181 4.20 18.49 -15.32
CA GLU A 181 3.36 17.88 -16.36
C GLU A 181 3.34 16.34 -16.33
N LYS A 182 4.36 15.71 -15.73
CA LYS A 182 4.45 14.26 -15.54
C LYS A 182 3.78 13.79 -14.25
N LEU A 183 3.47 14.67 -13.32
CA LEU A 183 2.91 14.34 -12.00
C LEU A 183 1.39 14.29 -12.02
N ARG A 184 0.82 13.31 -11.31
CA ARG A 184 -0.65 13.20 -11.06
C ARG A 184 -0.90 12.83 -9.62
N VAL A 185 -1.85 13.52 -8.98
CA VAL A 185 -2.25 13.30 -7.58
C VAL A 185 -3.61 12.63 -7.54
N TYR A 186 -3.65 11.30 -7.58
CA TYR A 186 -4.91 10.55 -7.58
C TYR A 186 -5.19 9.80 -6.28
N GLY A 187 -4.20 9.55 -5.47
CA GLY A 187 -4.27 8.66 -4.32
C GLY A 187 -3.52 7.35 -4.57
N LEU A 188 -3.66 6.40 -3.64
CA LEU A 188 -3.06 5.08 -3.77
C LEU A 188 -3.95 4.13 -4.59
N PRO A 189 -3.36 3.19 -5.36
CA PRO A 189 -4.12 2.14 -6.05
C PRO A 189 -4.64 1.11 -5.03
N ILE A 190 -5.84 1.34 -4.51
CA ILE A 190 -6.51 0.47 -3.55
C ILE A 190 -7.36 -0.57 -4.30
N ARG A 191 -7.53 -1.75 -3.70
CA ARG A 191 -8.31 -2.85 -4.30
C ARG A 191 -9.70 -2.40 -4.76
N PRO A 192 -10.17 -2.81 -5.97
CA PRO A 192 -11.47 -2.38 -6.54
C PRO A 192 -12.66 -2.59 -5.60
N ALA A 193 -12.59 -3.64 -4.76
CA ALA A 193 -13.66 -3.96 -3.82
C ALA A 193 -13.97 -2.85 -2.80
N PHE A 194 -13.06 -1.90 -2.57
CA PHE A 194 -13.33 -0.72 -1.75
C PHE A 194 -14.05 0.40 -2.50
N SER A 195 -13.88 0.48 -3.82
CA SER A 195 -14.40 1.58 -4.66
C SER A 195 -15.87 1.37 -5.08
N HIS A 196 -16.34 0.12 -5.16
CA HIS A 196 -17.67 -0.20 -5.69
C HIS A 196 -18.84 -0.07 -4.69
N GLY A 197 -18.57 0.47 -3.52
CA GLY A 197 -19.55 0.53 -2.44
C GLY A 197 -19.65 -0.82 -1.71
N LEU A 198 -19.48 -0.77 -0.41
CA LEU A 198 -19.63 -1.93 0.46
C LEU A 198 -21.10 -2.12 0.83
N PRO A 199 -21.51 -3.35 1.12
CA PRO A 199 -22.82 -3.60 1.73
C PRO A 199 -22.99 -2.76 3.02
N PRO A 200 -24.23 -2.46 3.43
CA PRO A 200 -24.48 -1.72 4.66
C PRO A 200 -23.74 -2.34 5.86
N LYS A 201 -23.15 -1.51 6.71
CA LYS A 201 -22.34 -1.92 7.87
C LYS A 201 -23.05 -2.97 8.74
N ALA A 202 -24.34 -2.81 8.98
CA ALA A 202 -25.15 -3.78 9.74
C ALA A 202 -25.18 -5.16 9.09
N THR A 203 -25.24 -5.22 7.76
CA THR A 203 -25.18 -6.48 7.00
C THR A 203 -23.82 -7.14 7.14
N LEU A 204 -22.75 -6.37 7.02
CA LEU A 204 -21.36 -6.86 7.17
C LEU A 204 -21.12 -7.37 8.59
N LYS A 205 -21.58 -6.64 9.62
CA LYS A 205 -21.51 -7.11 11.03
C LYS A 205 -22.20 -8.46 11.21
N LYS A 206 -23.42 -8.62 10.68
CA LYS A 206 -24.14 -9.92 10.75
C LYS A 206 -23.36 -11.07 10.09
N ARG A 207 -22.79 -10.84 8.89
CA ARG A 207 -21.97 -11.84 8.18
C ARG A 207 -20.75 -12.28 8.99
N LEU A 208 -20.20 -11.38 9.80
CA LEU A 208 -19.05 -11.65 10.66
C LEU A 208 -19.44 -12.20 12.06
N GLY A 209 -20.72 -12.51 12.29
CA GLY A 209 -21.22 -13.00 13.58
C GLY A 209 -21.29 -11.95 14.68
N LEU A 210 -21.27 -10.66 14.30
CA LEU A 210 -21.32 -9.51 15.20
C LEU A 210 -22.75 -8.99 15.36
N ASP A 211 -22.99 -8.27 16.45
CA ASP A 211 -24.23 -7.55 16.67
C ASP A 211 -24.28 -6.28 15.79
N PRO A 212 -25.27 -6.13 14.90
CA PRO A 212 -25.36 -4.99 14.02
C PRO A 212 -25.54 -3.64 14.74
N LYS A 213 -26.04 -3.65 15.96
CA LYS A 213 -26.32 -2.45 16.77
C LYS A 213 -25.15 -1.97 17.59
N LYS A 214 -24.15 -2.84 17.86
CA LYS A 214 -22.99 -2.51 18.70
C LYS A 214 -21.82 -2.00 17.85
N PRO A 215 -21.04 -1.02 18.34
CA PRO A 215 -19.79 -0.63 17.71
C PRO A 215 -18.83 -1.81 17.56
N ALA A 216 -18.08 -1.86 16.47
CA ALA A 216 -17.06 -2.86 16.19
C ALA A 216 -15.69 -2.20 16.04
N ILE A 217 -14.71 -2.69 16.78
CA ILE A 217 -13.33 -2.22 16.78
C ILE A 217 -12.47 -3.27 16.11
N ILE A 218 -11.79 -2.92 15.01
CA ILE A 218 -10.84 -3.81 14.37
C ILE A 218 -9.42 -3.50 14.83
N LEU A 219 -8.70 -4.56 15.22
CA LEU A 219 -7.27 -4.50 15.56
C LEU A 219 -6.48 -5.31 14.54
N MET A 220 -5.46 -4.69 13.95
CA MET A 220 -4.63 -5.31 12.94
C MET A 220 -3.15 -5.11 13.25
N ALA A 221 -2.36 -6.19 13.18
CA ALA A 221 -0.92 -6.14 13.41
C ALA A 221 -0.09 -6.13 12.10
N GLY A 222 -0.71 -5.83 10.97
CA GLY A 222 -0.10 -6.01 9.65
C GLY A 222 0.07 -7.48 9.25
N GLY A 223 0.57 -7.74 8.03
CA GLY A 223 0.70 -9.11 7.50
C GLY A 223 1.62 -10.03 8.30
N GLU A 224 2.61 -9.48 8.98
CA GLU A 224 3.60 -10.22 9.81
C GLU A 224 3.21 -10.32 11.29
N GLY A 225 2.06 -9.76 11.70
CA GLY A 225 1.60 -9.82 13.08
C GLY A 225 2.49 -9.05 14.08
N MET A 226 3.15 -7.98 13.64
CA MET A 226 4.04 -7.16 14.47
C MET A 226 3.27 -6.22 15.40
N GLY A 227 3.87 -5.91 16.54
CA GLY A 227 3.37 -4.94 17.53
C GLY A 227 2.69 -5.57 18.73
N PRO A 228 2.20 -4.74 19.67
CA PRO A 228 1.63 -5.19 20.93
C PRO A 228 0.16 -5.65 20.82
N LEU A 229 -0.21 -6.34 19.71
CA LEU A 229 -1.61 -6.68 19.40
C LEU A 229 -2.30 -7.35 20.60
N GLU A 230 -1.72 -8.38 21.18
CA GLU A 230 -2.31 -9.11 22.29
C GLU A 230 -2.50 -8.22 23.54
N LYS A 231 -1.51 -7.37 23.85
CA LYS A 231 -1.62 -6.42 24.98
C LYS A 231 -2.72 -5.38 24.73
N THR A 232 -2.86 -4.92 23.48
CA THR A 232 -3.90 -3.96 23.09
C THR A 232 -5.28 -4.60 23.13
N VAL A 233 -5.46 -5.82 22.61
CA VAL A 233 -6.71 -6.59 22.73
C VAL A 233 -7.12 -6.71 24.20
N ASN A 234 -6.18 -7.03 25.10
CA ASN A 234 -6.45 -7.18 26.52
C ASN A 234 -6.91 -5.87 27.16
N ALA A 235 -6.22 -4.78 26.86
CA ALA A 235 -6.55 -3.46 27.43
C ALA A 235 -7.93 -3.00 26.95
N VAL A 236 -8.21 -3.15 25.65
CA VAL A 236 -9.50 -2.79 25.06
C VAL A 236 -10.62 -3.67 25.64
N ALA A 237 -10.45 -5.00 25.66
CA ALA A 237 -11.46 -5.90 26.20
C ALA A 237 -11.79 -5.60 27.68
N LYS A 238 -10.76 -5.35 28.51
CA LYS A 238 -10.94 -5.03 29.92
C LYS A 238 -11.67 -3.70 30.15
N GLN A 239 -11.37 -2.68 29.35
CA GLN A 239 -11.88 -1.32 29.59
C GLN A 239 -13.22 -1.06 28.93
N ILE A 240 -13.48 -1.67 27.77
CA ILE A 240 -14.68 -1.44 26.97
C ILE A 240 -15.78 -2.49 27.27
N GLY A 241 -15.39 -3.74 27.52
CA GLY A 241 -16.33 -4.82 27.82
C GLY A 241 -17.42 -4.97 26.76
N ALA A 242 -18.65 -5.18 27.19
CA ALA A 242 -19.80 -5.41 26.33
C ALA A 242 -20.31 -4.16 25.57
N GLN A 243 -19.71 -2.97 25.78
CA GLN A 243 -20.10 -1.74 25.06
C GLN A 243 -19.76 -1.80 23.57
N ALA A 244 -18.72 -2.54 23.21
CA ALA A 244 -18.32 -2.79 21.83
C ALA A 244 -17.95 -4.24 21.60
N GLN A 245 -17.63 -4.57 20.36
CA GLN A 245 -17.18 -5.90 19.93
C GLN A 245 -15.84 -5.77 19.21
N LEU A 246 -15.08 -6.88 19.16
CA LEU A 246 -13.74 -6.87 18.57
C LEU A 246 -13.68 -7.73 17.33
N ILE A 247 -12.94 -7.23 16.35
CA ILE A 247 -12.42 -7.97 15.21
C ILE A 247 -10.90 -7.96 15.35
N VAL A 248 -10.26 -9.11 15.46
CA VAL A 248 -8.81 -9.19 15.64
C VAL A 248 -8.19 -9.94 14.48
N VAL A 249 -7.39 -9.24 13.68
CA VAL A 249 -6.70 -9.81 12.51
C VAL A 249 -5.23 -10.00 12.86
N CYS A 250 -4.85 -11.27 13.06
CA CYS A 250 -3.51 -11.67 13.50
C CYS A 250 -2.54 -11.93 12.34
N GLY A 251 -2.98 -11.78 11.08
CA GLY A 251 -2.16 -12.09 9.91
C GLY A 251 -1.71 -13.55 9.90
N ARG A 252 -0.44 -13.78 9.59
CA ARG A 252 0.14 -15.13 9.51
C ARG A 252 0.54 -15.75 10.86
N ASN A 253 0.26 -15.07 11.97
CA ASN A 253 0.62 -15.53 13.32
C ASN A 253 -0.41 -16.54 13.88
N ALA A 254 -0.32 -17.80 13.45
CA ALA A 254 -1.24 -18.87 13.87
C ALA A 254 -1.25 -19.11 15.39
N ALA A 255 -0.08 -18.99 16.05
CA ALA A 255 0.02 -19.16 17.49
C ALA A 255 -0.77 -18.08 18.26
N LEU A 256 -0.74 -16.83 17.78
CA LEU A 256 -1.53 -15.74 18.36
C LEU A 256 -3.02 -15.95 18.15
N VAL A 257 -3.44 -16.45 16.98
CA VAL A 257 -4.85 -16.80 16.71
C VAL A 257 -5.35 -17.80 17.74
N GLN A 258 -4.59 -18.88 17.97
CA GLN A 258 -4.98 -19.93 18.94
C GLN A 258 -5.10 -19.36 20.37
N ARG A 259 -4.10 -18.57 20.80
CA ARG A 259 -4.14 -17.97 22.16
C ARG A 259 -5.33 -17.04 22.34
N LEU A 260 -5.63 -16.19 21.34
CA LEU A 260 -6.74 -15.24 21.43
C LEU A 260 -8.11 -15.93 21.34
N ARG A 261 -8.25 -17.01 20.57
CA ARG A 261 -9.50 -17.82 20.51
C ARG A 261 -9.77 -18.58 21.80
N ALA A 262 -8.73 -19.08 22.47
CA ALA A 262 -8.85 -19.80 23.73
C ALA A 262 -9.12 -18.89 24.94
N ARG A 263 -9.03 -17.56 24.76
CA ARG A 263 -9.17 -16.59 25.85
C ARG A 263 -10.63 -16.39 26.25
N LYS A 264 -10.87 -16.21 27.55
CA LYS A 264 -12.14 -15.71 28.09
C LYS A 264 -12.18 -14.19 27.97
N TYR A 265 -13.20 -13.68 27.37
CA TYR A 265 -13.49 -12.25 27.25
C TYR A 265 -14.60 -11.84 28.24
N PRO A 266 -14.78 -10.54 28.55
CA PRO A 266 -15.87 -10.07 29.39
C PRO A 266 -17.23 -10.53 28.86
N ASP A 267 -18.16 -10.82 29.77
CA ASP A 267 -19.49 -11.30 29.43
C ASP A 267 -20.21 -10.32 28.49
N GLY A 268 -20.86 -10.84 27.47
CA GLY A 268 -21.56 -10.07 26.45
C GLY A 268 -20.69 -9.39 25.41
N MET A 269 -19.34 -9.52 25.47
CA MET A 269 -18.42 -9.05 24.44
C MET A 269 -18.25 -10.10 23.35
N ARG A 270 -18.60 -9.77 22.11
CA ARG A 270 -18.30 -10.63 20.96
C ARG A 270 -16.92 -10.35 20.42
N VAL A 271 -16.14 -11.38 20.15
CA VAL A 271 -14.78 -11.28 19.62
C VAL A 271 -14.61 -12.23 18.43
N ASN A 272 -14.32 -11.66 17.26
CA ASN A 272 -14.05 -12.39 16.04
C ASN A 272 -12.53 -12.38 15.78
N VAL A 273 -11.86 -13.52 16.02
CA VAL A 273 -10.40 -13.66 15.85
C VAL A 273 -10.10 -14.38 14.54
N GLN A 274 -9.37 -13.68 13.65
CA GLN A 274 -8.98 -14.14 12.33
C GLN A 274 -7.47 -14.26 12.19
N GLY A 275 -7.02 -15.15 11.34
CA GLY A 275 -5.65 -15.20 10.83
C GLY A 275 -5.45 -14.20 9.71
N PHE A 276 -4.88 -14.68 8.59
CA PHE A 276 -4.74 -13.89 7.38
C PHE A 276 -6.09 -13.75 6.66
N VAL A 277 -6.50 -12.51 6.38
CA VAL A 277 -7.79 -12.17 5.78
C VAL A 277 -7.56 -11.68 4.35
N THR A 278 -8.30 -12.25 3.40
CA THR A 278 -8.31 -11.82 1.98
C THR A 278 -9.43 -10.81 1.69
N ASP A 279 -10.60 -10.97 2.35
CA ASP A 279 -11.75 -10.07 2.22
C ASP A 279 -11.70 -8.92 3.25
N MET A 280 -10.61 -8.15 3.26
CA MET A 280 -10.46 -7.00 4.15
C MET A 280 -11.57 -5.93 3.99
N PRO A 281 -12.12 -5.69 2.78
CA PRO A 281 -13.24 -4.76 2.62
C PRO A 281 -14.43 -5.05 3.54
N SER A 282 -14.84 -6.32 3.69
CA SER A 282 -15.94 -6.70 4.58
C SER A 282 -15.61 -6.44 6.05
N PHE A 283 -14.37 -6.68 6.47
CA PHE A 283 -13.94 -6.47 7.86
C PHE A 283 -13.84 -4.99 8.20
N LEU A 284 -13.24 -4.17 7.33
CA LEU A 284 -13.17 -2.72 7.52
C LEU A 284 -14.55 -2.07 7.41
N GLY A 285 -15.35 -2.46 6.42
CA GLY A 285 -16.71 -1.96 6.26
C GLY A 285 -17.64 -2.27 7.45
N ALA A 286 -17.38 -3.36 8.19
CA ALA A 286 -18.12 -3.70 9.42
C ALA A 286 -17.63 -2.90 10.64
N SER A 287 -16.48 -2.22 10.56
CA SER A 287 -15.80 -1.61 11.69
C SER A 287 -16.18 -0.13 11.90
N ASP A 288 -16.10 0.33 13.13
CA ASP A 288 -16.34 1.71 13.52
C ASP A 288 -15.05 2.42 13.97
N VAL A 289 -14.03 1.66 14.38
CA VAL A 289 -12.68 2.13 14.73
C VAL A 289 -11.67 1.11 14.25
N ILE A 290 -10.52 1.57 13.75
CA ILE A 290 -9.37 0.70 13.47
C ILE A 290 -8.17 1.05 14.34
N ILE A 291 -7.51 0.02 14.89
CA ILE A 291 -6.20 0.13 15.55
C ILE A 291 -5.19 -0.59 14.67
N THR A 292 -4.20 0.15 14.16
CA THR A 292 -3.24 -0.39 13.20
C THR A 292 -1.92 0.38 13.21
N LYS A 293 -0.90 -0.14 12.51
CA LYS A 293 0.29 0.63 12.19
C LYS A 293 0.00 1.69 11.10
N ALA A 294 0.88 2.68 10.98
CA ALA A 294 0.74 3.78 10.02
C ALA A 294 1.01 3.36 8.54
N GLY A 295 0.52 2.19 8.12
CA GLY A 295 0.71 1.68 6.76
C GLY A 295 -0.13 2.44 5.72
N PRO A 296 0.45 2.88 4.60
CA PRO A 296 -0.22 3.73 3.60
C PRO A 296 -1.50 3.11 3.03
N GLY A 297 -1.45 1.84 2.64
CA GLY A 297 -2.63 1.14 2.09
C GLY A 297 -3.76 1.01 3.10
N THR A 298 -3.45 0.64 4.36
CA THR A 298 -4.48 0.50 5.41
C THR A 298 -5.12 1.84 5.76
N ILE A 299 -4.33 2.93 5.81
CA ILE A 299 -4.85 4.28 6.02
C ILE A 299 -5.85 4.64 4.91
N SER A 300 -5.46 4.44 3.64
CA SER A 300 -6.35 4.74 2.50
C SER A 300 -7.61 3.87 2.49
N GLU A 301 -7.49 2.58 2.80
CA GLU A 301 -8.64 1.67 2.93
C GLU A 301 -9.59 2.11 4.06
N ALA A 302 -9.05 2.51 5.22
CA ALA A 302 -9.83 3.01 6.35
C ALA A 302 -10.55 4.33 6.03
N LEU A 303 -9.88 5.27 5.34
CA LEU A 303 -10.49 6.51 4.87
C LEU A 303 -11.68 6.24 3.95
N ILE A 304 -11.53 5.34 2.97
CA ILE A 304 -12.61 4.97 2.04
C ILE A 304 -13.81 4.37 2.78
N CYS A 305 -13.56 3.55 3.80
CA CYS A 305 -14.61 2.99 4.64
C CYS A 305 -15.19 3.99 5.67
N GLY A 306 -14.60 5.19 5.81
CA GLY A 306 -14.96 6.15 6.83
C GLY A 306 -14.71 5.63 8.24
N VAL A 307 -13.58 4.92 8.46
CA VAL A 307 -13.23 4.31 9.76
C VAL A 307 -12.12 5.13 10.41
N PRO A 308 -12.40 5.82 11.53
CA PRO A 308 -11.41 6.54 12.31
C PRO A 308 -10.29 5.63 12.81
N MET A 309 -9.07 6.20 12.90
CA MET A 309 -7.86 5.42 13.12
C MET A 309 -7.18 5.74 14.45
N ILE A 310 -6.71 4.70 15.13
CA ILE A 310 -5.70 4.82 16.17
C ILE A 310 -4.44 4.16 15.63
N LEU A 311 -3.47 4.98 15.25
CA LEU A 311 -2.17 4.48 14.82
C LEU A 311 -1.34 4.13 16.04
N ASN A 312 -0.87 2.89 16.15
CA ASN A 312 -0.16 2.41 17.34
C ASN A 312 1.27 1.91 17.08
N ALA A 313 1.70 1.94 15.82
CA ALA A 313 3.04 1.57 15.38
C ALA A 313 3.32 2.18 13.99
N PHE A 314 4.57 2.18 13.57
CA PHE A 314 5.00 2.59 12.24
C PHE A 314 6.35 1.97 11.89
N VAL A 315 6.66 1.86 10.60
CA VAL A 315 8.00 1.56 10.11
C VAL A 315 8.80 2.87 10.09
N PRO A 316 9.93 2.96 10.83
CA PRO A 316 10.73 4.20 10.91
C PRO A 316 11.09 4.74 9.52
N CYS A 317 11.11 6.05 9.39
CA CYS A 317 11.35 6.83 8.17
C CYS A 317 10.26 6.65 7.09
N GLN A 318 9.87 5.43 6.78
CA GLN A 318 8.95 5.12 5.68
C GLN A 318 7.49 5.48 6.00
N GLU A 319 7.06 5.26 7.25
CA GLU A 319 5.66 5.46 7.66
C GLU A 319 5.50 6.64 8.66
N GLU A 320 6.60 7.26 9.09
CA GLU A 320 6.56 8.37 10.08
C GLU A 320 5.70 9.54 9.61
N GLY A 321 5.80 9.94 8.35
CA GLY A 321 5.03 11.06 7.79
C GLY A 321 3.53 10.76 7.64
N ASN A 322 3.13 9.51 7.73
CA ASN A 322 1.72 9.15 7.69
C ASN A 322 1.00 9.46 9.01
N ILE A 323 1.76 9.62 10.11
CA ILE A 323 1.19 9.98 11.42
C ILE A 323 0.60 11.39 11.38
N PRO A 324 1.36 12.47 11.04
CA PRO A 324 0.78 13.81 10.91
C PRO A 324 -0.35 13.85 9.87
N TYR A 325 -0.25 13.12 8.76
CA TYR A 325 -1.34 13.06 7.79
C TYR A 325 -2.68 12.62 8.41
N VAL A 326 -2.67 11.65 9.32
CA VAL A 326 -3.86 11.19 10.04
C VAL A 326 -4.27 12.17 11.14
N THR A 327 -3.32 12.69 11.93
CA THR A 327 -3.63 13.51 13.10
C THR A 327 -3.98 14.96 12.76
N GLU A 328 -3.32 15.56 11.77
CA GLU A 328 -3.57 16.95 11.33
C GLU A 328 -4.85 17.08 10.48
N ASN A 329 -5.24 16.03 9.78
CA ASN A 329 -6.53 15.97 9.10
C ASN A 329 -7.68 15.55 10.04
N ASP A 330 -7.39 15.34 11.31
CA ASP A 330 -8.37 15.03 12.36
C ASP A 330 -9.26 13.82 12.00
N VAL A 331 -8.61 12.75 11.47
CA VAL A 331 -9.25 11.48 11.11
C VAL A 331 -8.81 10.33 12.01
N GLY A 332 -7.97 10.62 13.00
CA GLY A 332 -7.46 9.67 13.96
C GLY A 332 -6.38 10.26 14.87
N VAL A 333 -5.78 9.38 15.68
CA VAL A 333 -4.74 9.74 16.65
C VAL A 333 -3.57 8.76 16.58
N PHE A 334 -2.43 9.16 17.15
CA PHE A 334 -1.29 8.28 17.38
C PHE A 334 -1.11 7.99 18.86
N GLU A 335 -1.23 6.73 19.26
CA GLU A 335 -0.99 6.29 20.64
C GLU A 335 -0.49 4.84 20.67
N THR A 336 0.66 4.63 21.30
CA THR A 336 1.32 3.32 21.35
C THR A 336 1.01 2.52 22.62
N LYS A 337 0.54 3.19 23.70
CA LYS A 337 0.30 2.56 25.00
C LYS A 337 -1.08 1.90 25.04
N PRO A 338 -1.20 0.56 25.17
CA PRO A 338 -2.47 -0.16 25.11
C PRO A 338 -3.57 0.39 26.03
N LYS A 339 -3.24 0.79 27.24
CA LYS A 339 -4.22 1.37 28.19
C LYS A 339 -4.76 2.73 27.72
N LYS A 340 -3.90 3.57 27.10
CA LYS A 340 -4.33 4.86 26.55
C LYS A 340 -5.16 4.66 25.29
N VAL A 341 -4.78 3.71 24.41
CA VAL A 341 -5.60 3.32 23.26
C VAL A 341 -7.02 2.96 23.71
N ALA A 342 -7.14 2.12 24.71
CA ALA A 342 -8.46 1.74 25.26
C ALA A 342 -9.25 2.93 25.84
N ALA A 343 -8.56 3.88 26.51
CA ALA A 343 -9.19 5.10 27.05
C ALA A 343 -9.71 6.02 25.93
N ILE A 344 -8.96 6.18 24.84
CA ILE A 344 -9.37 6.95 23.66
C ILE A 344 -10.63 6.33 23.04
N ILE A 345 -10.65 5.01 22.85
CA ILE A 345 -11.84 4.33 22.32
C ILE A 345 -13.05 4.56 23.23
N LYS A 346 -12.85 4.45 24.54
CA LYS A 346 -13.93 4.68 25.50
C LYS A 346 -14.50 6.10 25.34
N SER A 347 -13.66 7.12 25.27
CA SER A 347 -14.05 8.50 25.02
C SER A 347 -14.83 8.66 23.70
N TRP A 348 -14.37 8.03 22.62
CA TRP A 348 -15.06 8.10 21.32
C TRP A 348 -16.43 7.40 21.30
N LEU A 349 -16.67 6.47 22.23
CA LEU A 349 -17.96 5.78 22.36
C LEU A 349 -18.94 6.53 23.26
N GLU A 350 -18.50 7.53 24.04
CA GLU A 350 -19.34 8.39 24.87
C GLU A 350 -20.25 9.27 24.00
N ASP A 351 -21.25 9.91 24.59
CA ASP A 351 -22.23 10.78 23.90
C ASP A 351 -22.86 10.15 22.64
N ASN A 352 -23.23 8.88 22.72
CA ASN A 352 -23.75 8.11 21.60
C ASN A 352 -22.80 8.09 20.37
N GLY A 353 -21.49 8.19 20.61
CA GLY A 353 -20.46 8.18 19.58
C GLY A 353 -20.47 9.42 18.69
N ARG A 354 -20.81 10.59 19.22
CA ARG A 354 -20.83 11.86 18.47
C ARG A 354 -19.47 12.17 17.86
N GLU A 355 -18.39 12.05 18.65
CA GLU A 355 -17.03 12.28 18.15
C GLU A 355 -16.64 11.25 17.10
N LEU A 356 -16.96 9.98 17.33
CA LEU A 356 -16.69 8.90 16.37
C LEU A 356 -17.39 9.14 15.01
N LYS A 357 -18.60 9.67 15.01
CA LYS A 357 -19.32 10.06 13.78
C LYS A 357 -18.61 11.21 13.06
N ALA A 358 -18.21 12.25 13.79
CA ALA A 358 -17.50 13.39 13.22
C ALA A 358 -16.15 12.98 12.60
N LEU A 359 -15.37 12.13 13.28
CA LEU A 359 -14.15 11.54 12.74
C LEU A 359 -14.42 10.72 11.47
N SER A 360 -15.49 9.92 11.46
CA SER A 360 -15.90 9.11 10.29
C SER A 360 -16.26 9.98 9.08
N GLU A 361 -16.96 11.09 9.27
CA GLU A 361 -17.31 12.02 8.21
C GLU A 361 -16.05 12.69 7.63
N ARG A 362 -15.12 13.14 8.46
CA ARG A 362 -13.83 13.68 8.02
C ARG A 362 -13.02 12.64 7.25
N ALA A 363 -12.97 11.40 7.74
CA ALA A 363 -12.29 10.31 7.04
C ALA A 363 -12.84 10.08 5.63
N LYS A 364 -14.17 10.07 5.46
CA LYS A 364 -14.82 9.95 4.15
C LYS A 364 -14.53 11.15 3.25
N ALA A 365 -14.51 12.36 3.81
CA ALA A 365 -14.21 13.57 3.04
C ALA A 365 -12.77 13.60 2.51
N LEU A 366 -11.81 13.01 3.24
CA LEU A 366 -10.40 12.89 2.83
C LEU A 366 -10.15 11.70 1.88
N ALA A 367 -11.08 10.76 1.78
CA ALA A 367 -10.92 9.54 0.99
C ALA A 367 -10.86 9.81 -0.51
N LYS A 368 -10.14 8.94 -1.22
CA LYS A 368 -10.04 8.93 -2.69
C LYS A 368 -10.44 7.57 -3.23
N PRO A 369 -11.75 7.24 -3.24
CA PRO A 369 -12.23 5.91 -3.61
C PRO A 369 -11.98 5.56 -5.09
N ASP A 370 -11.90 6.54 -5.98
CA ASP A 370 -11.75 6.35 -7.43
C ASP A 370 -10.27 6.33 -7.88
N SER A 371 -9.33 6.52 -6.95
CA SER A 371 -7.90 6.64 -7.25
C SER A 371 -7.36 5.53 -8.17
N LEU A 372 -7.72 4.28 -7.92
CA LEU A 372 -7.32 3.15 -8.76
C LEU A 372 -7.79 3.31 -10.20
N PHE A 373 -9.05 3.66 -10.39
CA PHE A 373 -9.66 3.75 -11.73
C PHE A 373 -9.14 4.96 -12.51
N ASP A 374 -8.88 6.07 -11.83
CA ASP A 374 -8.29 7.26 -12.46
C ASP A 374 -6.85 7.00 -12.89
N ILE A 375 -6.04 6.32 -12.05
CA ILE A 375 -4.70 5.85 -12.43
C ILE A 375 -4.80 4.93 -13.64
N VAL A 376 -5.67 3.93 -13.63
CA VAL A 376 -5.78 2.94 -14.70
C VAL A 376 -6.29 3.55 -16.01
N LYS A 377 -7.21 4.50 -15.98
CA LYS A 377 -7.67 5.23 -17.18
C LYS A 377 -6.53 6.02 -17.83
N GLU A 378 -5.70 6.71 -17.05
CA GLU A 378 -4.55 7.44 -17.60
C GLU A 378 -3.49 6.48 -18.13
N LEU A 379 -3.23 5.37 -17.42
CA LEU A 379 -2.32 4.31 -17.89
C LEU A 379 -2.81 3.65 -19.19
N ASP A 380 -4.13 3.45 -19.38
CA ASP A 380 -4.71 2.98 -20.64
C ASP A 380 -4.38 3.93 -21.79
N GLY A 381 -4.51 5.24 -21.56
CA GLY A 381 -4.14 6.28 -22.53
C GLY A 381 -2.64 6.31 -22.88
N MET A 382 -1.78 5.75 -22.03
CA MET A 382 -0.34 5.62 -22.27
C MET A 382 0.01 4.40 -23.14
N VAL A 383 -0.84 3.38 -23.20
CA VAL A 383 -0.58 2.19 -24.03
C VAL A 383 -0.79 2.52 -25.49
N ARG A 384 0.29 2.71 -26.22
CA ARG A 384 0.27 2.97 -27.68
C ARG A 384 0.39 1.68 -28.47
N ALA A 385 -0.17 1.68 -29.67
CA ALA A 385 0.05 0.59 -30.61
C ALA A 385 1.55 0.47 -30.93
N PRO A 386 2.09 -0.76 -31.08
CA PRO A 386 3.47 -0.96 -31.52
C PRO A 386 3.73 -0.19 -32.83
N SER A 387 4.94 0.34 -32.99
CA SER A 387 5.38 0.87 -34.27
C SER A 387 5.43 -0.26 -35.33
N ARG A 388 5.34 0.08 -36.60
CA ARG A 388 5.27 -0.92 -37.70
C ARG A 388 6.46 -1.89 -37.70
N SER A 389 7.62 -1.46 -37.18
CA SER A 389 8.82 -2.30 -37.08
C SER A 389 8.77 -3.32 -35.93
N PHE A 390 7.82 -3.20 -35.02
CA PHE A 390 7.68 -4.05 -33.81
C PHE A 390 6.33 -4.77 -33.70
N ALA A 391 5.43 -4.60 -34.70
CA ALA A 391 4.08 -5.19 -34.73
C ALA A 391 4.04 -6.72 -35.00
#